data_c5e0bc1974c230be9c9f575ddfaf0d43
#
_entry.id   c5e0bc1974c230be9c9f575ddfaf0d43
#
_cell.length_a   1.000
_cell.length_b   1.000
_cell.length_c   1.000
_cell.angle_alpha   90.00
_cell.angle_beta   90.00
_cell.angle_gamma   90.00
#
_symmetry.space_group_name_H-M   'P 1'
#
loop_
_entity.id
_entity.type
_entity.pdbx_description
1 polymer ?
#
loop_
_entity_poly.entity_id
_entity_poly.type
_entity_poly.pdbx_seq_one_letter_code
_entity_poly.pdbx_strand_id
1 'polypeptide(L)'
;MKKIVSMLLVLVMVFALCACSSKPAAAPTEAPAATEAPAATEAPAEPARPHFDKLTLEFVPSKDADVIIAGTANLPELVKKEMANLGYDIDEVDITVGTSYDATGEAMSAGSIDIGWLPGGTYALYSDDTDVILTATRNGLSNDSTNPADWNGEANATQKNGPQVTFYRALIYAAPSEYGKKLAEKVNNGEKLTWEDLDGAKWAVQKTSSSAGYIYPTMWLMENYDGKKISDLSNVIPLDSGYGTAFSYAAAESVDVIVCYADGRNDYEASWTLPTDQQDSTGKQGMGRTESIWNELNVIGVTEGIYNDTVAISKASPYYTPETVEALQNCFINIINTEEGKAIFDVYSHTGYAKAVDADYDGARLAQKLLAE
;
A
#
# COMPACT_ATOMS: atom_id res chain seq x y z
N MET A 1 -34.91 -44.57 8.81
CA MET A 1 -36.19 -45.10 8.25
C MET A 1 -36.34 -44.48 6.87
N LYS A 2 -36.11 -45.36 5.85
CA LYS A 2 -37.04 -45.61 4.74
C LYS A 2 -37.36 -44.41 3.86
N LYS A 3 -37.26 -44.37 2.54
CA LYS A 3 -36.97 -45.30 1.40
C LYS A 3 -36.92 -44.36 0.16
N ILE A 4 -35.99 -44.42 -0.80
CA ILE A 4 -35.93 -45.19 -2.03
C ILE A 4 -37.20 -45.09 -2.90
N VAL A 5 -37.01 -44.68 -4.16
CA VAL A 5 -37.53 -45.25 -5.45
C VAL A 5 -37.33 -44.17 -6.52
N SER A 6 -36.42 -44.20 -7.44
CA SER A 6 -36.20 -45.06 -8.63
C SER A 6 -37.38 -45.12 -9.62
N MET A 7 -37.06 -44.88 -10.88
CA MET A 7 -37.47 -45.55 -12.13
C MET A 7 -37.67 -44.52 -13.26
N LEU A 8 -36.86 -44.58 -14.26
CA LEU A 8 -36.67 -45.45 -15.40
C LEU A 8 -37.61 -45.19 -16.59
N LEU A 9 -36.96 -44.89 -17.71
CA LEU A 9 -37.18 -45.36 -19.10
C LEU A 9 -38.49 -45.01 -19.83
N VAL A 10 -38.40 -44.56 -21.07
CA VAL A 10 -38.67 -45.42 -22.26
C VAL A 10 -38.28 -44.69 -23.56
N LEU A 11 -37.52 -45.39 -24.36
CA LEU A 11 -37.12 -45.25 -25.75
C LEU A 11 -38.30 -45.73 -26.67
N VAL A 12 -38.63 -44.96 -27.69
CA VAL A 12 -39.41 -45.53 -28.81
C VAL A 12 -38.80 -45.07 -30.15
N MET A 13 -38.19 -46.02 -30.82
CA MET A 13 -37.97 -46.05 -32.29
C MET A 13 -39.23 -46.48 -32.96
N VAL A 14 -39.62 -45.87 -34.08
CA VAL A 14 -40.50 -46.45 -35.06
C VAL A 14 -39.91 -46.26 -36.44
N PHE A 15 -39.49 -47.38 -37.02
CA PHE A 15 -39.26 -47.60 -38.44
C PHE A 15 -40.61 -47.81 -39.15
N ALA A 16 -40.75 -47.23 -40.32
CA ALA A 16 -41.74 -47.75 -41.30
C ALA A 16 -41.16 -47.62 -42.71
N LEU A 17 -40.93 -48.80 -43.27
CA LEU A 17 -40.67 -49.11 -44.69
C LEU A 17 -41.99 -49.32 -45.44
N CYS A 18 -41.90 -49.14 -46.73
CA CYS A 18 -42.67 -49.79 -47.84
C CYS A 18 -43.23 -48.75 -48.81
N ALA A 19 -43.26 -48.98 -50.07
CA ALA A 19 -42.72 -49.89 -51.07
C ALA A 19 -43.11 -49.38 -52.47
N CYS A 20 -42.27 -49.69 -53.41
CA CYS A 20 -42.39 -49.78 -54.84
C CYS A 20 -43.70 -49.53 -55.60
N SER A 21 -43.60 -48.80 -56.71
CA SER A 21 -44.10 -49.30 -57.98
C SER A 21 -43.48 -48.58 -59.20
N SER A 22 -43.39 -49.27 -60.28
CA SER A 22 -42.55 -49.24 -61.47
C SER A 22 -42.97 -48.29 -62.60
N LYS A 23 -41.97 -47.60 -63.25
CA LYS A 23 -41.64 -47.41 -64.65
C LYS A 23 -42.71 -46.91 -65.70
N PRO A 24 -42.37 -46.25 -66.81
CA PRO A 24 -41.15 -46.38 -67.62
C PRO A 24 -40.45 -45.07 -68.08
N ALA A 25 -39.30 -45.23 -68.75
CA ALA A 25 -38.29 -44.34 -69.19
C ALA A 25 -38.69 -43.29 -70.23
N ALA A 26 -38.06 -42.12 -70.15
CA ALA A 26 -37.79 -41.19 -71.23
C ALA A 26 -36.36 -40.60 -71.06
N ALA A 27 -35.69 -40.29 -72.16
CA ALA A 27 -34.30 -40.08 -72.44
C ALA A 27 -33.71 -38.80 -71.74
N PRO A 28 -32.35 -38.66 -71.71
CA PRO A 28 -31.65 -37.76 -70.83
C PRO A 28 -31.65 -36.34 -71.36
N THR A 29 -32.02 -35.39 -70.47
CA THR A 29 -31.75 -33.97 -70.65
C THR A 29 -30.62 -33.60 -69.69
N GLU A 30 -29.58 -32.97 -70.23
CA GLU A 30 -28.42 -32.48 -69.43
C GLU A 30 -28.84 -31.66 -68.22
N ALA A 31 -28.34 -32.04 -67.07
CA ALA A 31 -28.51 -31.29 -65.85
C ALA A 31 -27.64 -30.02 -65.87
N PRO A 32 -28.16 -28.85 -65.41
CA PRO A 32 -27.33 -27.67 -65.21
C PRO A 32 -26.30 -27.93 -64.11
N ALA A 33 -25.06 -27.46 -64.35
CA ALA A 33 -23.97 -27.54 -63.40
C ALA A 33 -24.39 -27.00 -62.02
N ALA A 34 -24.11 -27.79 -60.97
CA ALA A 34 -24.29 -27.35 -59.58
C ALA A 34 -23.39 -26.15 -59.34
N THR A 35 -24.02 -25.01 -59.01
CA THR A 35 -23.33 -23.86 -58.51
C THR A 35 -22.78 -24.26 -57.14
N GLU A 36 -21.45 -24.30 -57.01
CA GLU A 36 -20.79 -24.46 -55.69
C GLU A 36 -21.29 -23.35 -54.74
N ALA A 37 -21.78 -23.77 -53.58
CA ALA A 37 -22.12 -22.85 -52.50
C ALA A 37 -20.85 -22.03 -52.13
N PRO A 38 -20.96 -20.73 -51.88
CA PRO A 38 -19.83 -19.96 -51.43
C PRO A 38 -19.24 -20.60 -50.13
N ALA A 39 -17.93 -20.85 -50.13
CA ALA A 39 -17.21 -21.28 -48.97
C ALA A 39 -17.53 -20.30 -47.83
N ALA A 40 -17.96 -20.85 -46.70
CA ALA A 40 -18.15 -20.04 -45.47
C ALA A 40 -16.84 -19.32 -45.19
N THR A 41 -16.87 -17.98 -45.27
CA THR A 41 -15.77 -17.15 -44.82
C THR A 41 -15.62 -17.41 -43.35
N GLU A 42 -14.53 -18.05 -42.90
CA GLU A 42 -14.19 -18.15 -41.51
C GLU A 42 -14.16 -16.72 -40.94
N ALA A 43 -14.88 -16.50 -39.86
CA ALA A 43 -14.79 -15.24 -39.12
C ALA A 43 -13.31 -15.01 -38.74
N PRO A 44 -12.80 -13.77 -38.82
CA PRO A 44 -11.44 -13.48 -38.38
C PRO A 44 -11.26 -14.03 -36.97
N ALA A 45 -10.23 -14.85 -36.76
CA ALA A 45 -9.88 -15.30 -35.43
C ALA A 45 -9.68 -14.07 -34.54
N GLU A 46 -10.34 -14.02 -33.39
CA GLU A 46 -10.07 -12.99 -32.39
C GLU A 46 -8.55 -12.99 -32.11
N PRO A 47 -7.92 -11.81 -31.99
CA PRO A 47 -6.50 -11.74 -31.65
C PRO A 47 -6.28 -12.51 -30.34
N ALA A 48 -5.26 -13.38 -30.32
CA ALA A 48 -4.91 -14.14 -29.13
C ALA A 48 -4.63 -13.16 -27.98
N ARG A 49 -5.25 -13.37 -26.83
CA ARG A 49 -5.04 -12.58 -25.64
C ARG A 49 -3.61 -12.78 -25.13
N PRO A 50 -2.93 -11.74 -24.63
CA PRO A 50 -1.69 -11.93 -23.90
C PRO A 50 -1.91 -12.93 -22.76
N HIS A 51 -0.97 -13.87 -22.61
CA HIS A 51 -1.08 -14.98 -21.67
C HIS A 51 0.10 -14.99 -20.70
N PHE A 52 -0.20 -15.17 -19.43
CA PHE A 52 0.79 -15.32 -18.36
C PHE A 52 0.65 -16.72 -17.76
N ASP A 53 1.69 -17.53 -17.86
CA ASP A 53 1.71 -18.85 -17.22
C ASP A 53 1.60 -18.70 -15.70
N LYS A 54 2.36 -17.74 -15.12
CA LYS A 54 2.35 -17.46 -13.70
C LYS A 54 2.70 -16.01 -13.43
N LEU A 55 1.90 -15.33 -12.61
CA LEU A 55 2.20 -13.99 -12.06
C LEU A 55 2.54 -14.13 -10.57
N THR A 56 3.73 -13.68 -10.18
CA THR A 56 4.21 -13.75 -8.79
C THR A 56 4.06 -12.40 -8.09
N LEU A 57 3.37 -12.41 -6.95
CA LEU A 57 3.11 -11.25 -6.12
C LEU A 57 3.78 -11.42 -4.76
N GLU A 58 4.52 -10.43 -4.27
CA GLU A 58 5.13 -10.50 -2.95
C GLU A 58 4.82 -9.28 -2.09
N PHE A 59 4.46 -9.56 -0.86
CA PHE A 59 4.23 -8.57 0.18
C PHE A 59 5.44 -8.51 1.14
N VAL A 60 5.85 -7.30 1.53
CA VAL A 60 6.88 -7.17 2.58
C VAL A 60 6.31 -7.54 3.95
N PRO A 61 7.14 -8.05 4.89
CA PRO A 61 6.69 -8.49 6.22
C PRO A 61 6.48 -7.30 7.18
N SER A 62 5.52 -6.42 6.85
CA SER A 62 5.13 -5.28 7.72
C SER A 62 4.27 -5.72 8.91
N LYS A 63 3.69 -6.91 8.82
CA LYS A 63 2.96 -7.65 9.87
C LYS A 63 3.42 -9.12 9.83
N ASP A 64 2.93 -9.92 10.76
CA ASP A 64 3.19 -11.37 10.75
C ASP A 64 2.77 -11.98 9.41
N ALA A 65 3.62 -12.82 8.83
CA ALA A 65 3.41 -13.40 7.50
C ALA A 65 2.07 -14.15 7.40
N ASP A 66 1.69 -14.89 8.43
CA ASP A 66 0.42 -15.62 8.48
C ASP A 66 -0.80 -14.68 8.40
N VAL A 67 -0.71 -13.48 8.97
CA VAL A 67 -1.75 -12.46 8.91
C VAL A 67 -1.88 -11.91 7.49
N ILE A 68 -0.75 -11.65 6.84
CA ILE A 68 -0.73 -11.15 5.46
C ILE A 68 -1.28 -12.21 4.51
N ILE A 69 -0.80 -13.46 4.58
CA ILE A 69 -1.26 -14.56 3.73
C ILE A 69 -2.76 -14.81 3.91
N ALA A 70 -3.24 -14.83 5.16
CA ALA A 70 -4.68 -15.01 5.42
C ALA A 70 -5.51 -13.84 4.88
N GLY A 71 -5.04 -12.60 5.04
CA GLY A 71 -5.72 -11.40 4.54
C GLY A 71 -5.77 -11.30 3.02
N THR A 72 -4.78 -11.86 2.32
CA THR A 72 -4.64 -11.81 0.85
C THR A 72 -5.11 -13.07 0.14
N ALA A 73 -5.65 -14.06 0.86
CA ALA A 73 -5.97 -15.38 0.32
C ALA A 73 -6.89 -15.37 -0.93
N ASN A 74 -7.79 -14.40 -1.03
CA ASN A 74 -8.72 -14.26 -2.17
C ASN A 74 -8.15 -13.40 -3.32
N LEU A 75 -7.01 -12.74 -3.13
CA LEU A 75 -6.44 -11.83 -4.13
C LEU A 75 -6.08 -12.53 -5.45
N PRO A 76 -5.54 -13.76 -5.47
CA PRO A 76 -5.24 -14.48 -6.72
C PRO A 76 -6.43 -14.57 -7.66
N GLU A 77 -7.59 -14.98 -7.16
CA GLU A 77 -8.80 -15.11 -7.98
C GLU A 77 -9.35 -13.77 -8.45
N LEU A 78 -9.24 -12.71 -7.63
CA LEU A 78 -9.63 -11.35 -8.03
C LEU A 78 -8.73 -10.83 -9.15
N VAL A 79 -7.41 -11.04 -9.05
CA VAL A 79 -6.44 -10.62 -10.07
C VAL A 79 -6.70 -11.35 -11.38
N LYS A 80 -6.85 -12.68 -11.36
CA LYS A 80 -7.17 -13.47 -12.57
C LYS A 80 -8.45 -12.98 -13.23
N LYS A 81 -9.51 -12.79 -12.45
CA LYS A 81 -10.80 -12.32 -12.94
C LYS A 81 -10.71 -10.93 -13.55
N GLU A 82 -10.04 -10.00 -12.88
CA GLU A 82 -9.97 -8.63 -13.36
C GLU A 82 -9.05 -8.49 -14.56
N MET A 83 -7.93 -9.21 -14.59
CA MET A 83 -7.05 -9.24 -15.77
C MET A 83 -7.77 -9.88 -16.98
N ALA A 84 -8.62 -10.89 -16.77
CA ALA A 84 -9.46 -11.45 -17.83
C ALA A 84 -10.46 -10.41 -18.38
N ASN A 85 -11.04 -9.56 -17.53
CA ASN A 85 -11.89 -8.44 -17.94
C ASN A 85 -11.12 -7.41 -18.79
N LEU A 86 -9.82 -7.26 -18.50
CA LEU A 86 -8.90 -6.36 -19.21
C LEU A 86 -8.27 -6.99 -20.47
N GLY A 87 -8.65 -8.25 -20.79
CA GLY A 87 -8.22 -8.92 -22.01
C GLY A 87 -6.94 -9.75 -21.87
N TYR A 88 -6.52 -10.09 -20.66
CA TYR A 88 -5.34 -10.92 -20.35
C TYR A 88 -5.78 -12.26 -19.73
N ASP A 89 -5.08 -13.32 -20.08
CA ASP A 89 -5.30 -14.64 -19.49
C ASP A 89 -4.13 -14.98 -18.57
N ILE A 90 -4.41 -15.41 -17.32
CA ILE A 90 -3.40 -15.80 -16.32
C ILE A 90 -3.75 -17.18 -15.78
N ASP A 91 -2.82 -18.14 -15.89
CA ASP A 91 -3.05 -19.50 -15.38
C ASP A 91 -2.95 -19.55 -13.87
N GLU A 92 -1.87 -18.98 -13.30
CA GLU A 92 -1.58 -18.98 -11.87
C GLU A 92 -1.22 -17.61 -11.38
N VAL A 93 -1.75 -17.20 -10.21
CA VAL A 93 -1.28 -16.07 -9.42
C VAL A 93 -0.79 -16.60 -8.09
N ASP A 94 0.48 -16.44 -7.80
CA ASP A 94 1.12 -16.88 -6.56
C ASP A 94 1.42 -15.71 -5.65
N ILE A 95 1.10 -15.84 -4.36
CA ILE A 95 1.35 -14.80 -3.36
C ILE A 95 2.31 -15.32 -2.31
N THR A 96 3.36 -14.55 -2.07
CA THR A 96 4.35 -14.81 -1.04
C THR A 96 4.51 -13.60 -0.11
N VAL A 97 5.15 -13.83 1.03
CA VAL A 97 5.59 -12.78 1.95
C VAL A 97 7.09 -12.91 2.10
N GLY A 98 7.81 -11.83 1.79
CA GLY A 98 9.25 -11.77 1.90
C GLY A 98 9.74 -11.96 3.35
N THR A 99 10.97 -12.39 3.52
CA THR A 99 11.59 -12.55 4.85
C THR A 99 12.06 -11.22 5.44
N SER A 100 12.29 -10.23 4.60
CA SER A 100 12.60 -8.84 4.96
C SER A 100 12.20 -7.92 3.81
N TYR A 101 12.22 -6.62 4.03
CA TYR A 101 11.96 -5.62 3.00
C TYR A 101 12.99 -5.69 1.87
N ASP A 102 14.27 -5.83 2.26
CA ASP A 102 15.37 -5.95 1.30
C ASP A 102 15.29 -7.25 0.50
N ALA A 103 14.91 -8.37 1.14
CA ALA A 103 14.76 -9.65 0.45
C ALA A 103 13.71 -9.58 -0.68
N THR A 104 12.59 -8.88 -0.46
CA THR A 104 11.59 -8.64 -1.51
C THR A 104 12.18 -7.78 -2.65
N GLY A 105 12.89 -6.70 -2.33
CA GLY A 105 13.57 -5.87 -3.33
C GLY A 105 14.60 -6.66 -4.15
N GLU A 106 15.43 -7.48 -3.51
CA GLU A 106 16.41 -8.37 -4.17
C GLU A 106 15.72 -9.41 -5.06
N ALA A 107 14.61 -10.00 -4.61
CA ALA A 107 13.84 -10.98 -5.38
C ALA A 107 13.23 -10.37 -6.65
N MET A 108 12.76 -9.12 -6.54
CA MET A 108 12.28 -8.37 -7.69
C MET A 108 13.42 -8.00 -8.65
N SER A 109 14.56 -7.53 -8.14
CA SER A 109 15.76 -7.24 -8.97
C SER A 109 16.23 -8.47 -9.73
N ALA A 110 16.15 -9.65 -9.10
CA ALA A 110 16.48 -10.92 -9.73
C ALA A 110 15.43 -11.45 -10.72
N GLY A 111 14.25 -10.84 -10.79
CA GLY A 111 13.13 -11.29 -11.64
C GLY A 111 12.45 -12.56 -11.14
N SER A 112 12.63 -12.95 -9.88
CA SER A 112 11.91 -14.08 -9.28
C SER A 112 10.52 -13.69 -8.74
N ILE A 113 10.28 -12.41 -8.55
CA ILE A 113 9.00 -11.80 -8.19
C ILE A 113 8.66 -10.73 -9.24
N ASP A 114 7.44 -10.80 -9.80
CA ASP A 114 6.98 -9.85 -10.80
C ASP A 114 6.50 -8.54 -10.18
N ILE A 115 5.65 -8.63 -9.14
CA ILE A 115 5.01 -7.47 -8.50
C ILE A 115 5.30 -7.50 -6.99
N GLY A 116 5.75 -6.37 -6.44
CA GLY A 116 6.01 -6.21 -5.01
C GLY A 116 5.27 -5.03 -4.39
N TRP A 117 4.78 -5.21 -3.17
CA TRP A 117 4.31 -4.12 -2.31
C TRP A 117 5.47 -3.67 -1.43
N LEU A 118 6.07 -2.53 -1.75
CA LEU A 118 7.28 -2.02 -1.11
C LEU A 118 7.01 -0.66 -0.43
N PRO A 119 7.53 -0.42 0.78
CA PRO A 119 7.62 0.95 1.28
C PRO A 119 8.45 1.82 0.33
N GLY A 120 8.14 3.12 0.27
CA GLY A 120 8.82 4.04 -0.63
C GLY A 120 10.35 4.08 -0.46
N GLY A 121 10.85 3.91 0.77
CA GLY A 121 12.30 3.82 1.03
C GLY A 121 12.94 2.56 0.45
N THR A 122 12.26 1.41 0.54
CA THR A 122 12.72 0.16 -0.07
C THR A 122 12.66 0.25 -1.59
N TYR A 123 11.54 0.75 -2.16
CA TYR A 123 11.46 1.00 -3.60
C TYR A 123 12.64 1.84 -4.09
N ALA A 124 12.97 2.93 -3.40
CA ALA A 124 14.07 3.82 -3.76
C ALA A 124 15.45 3.11 -3.86
N LEU A 125 15.69 2.10 -3.02
CA LEU A 125 16.93 1.29 -3.05
C LEU A 125 17.00 0.37 -4.28
N TYR A 126 15.86 -0.09 -4.78
CA TYR A 126 15.76 -1.06 -5.86
C TYR A 126 15.16 -0.47 -7.15
N SER A 127 15.02 0.85 -7.25
CA SER A 127 14.39 1.54 -8.39
C SER A 127 15.16 1.42 -9.71
N ASP A 128 16.44 1.04 -9.67
CA ASP A 128 17.20 0.73 -10.88
C ASP A 128 16.66 -0.53 -11.60
N ASP A 129 16.19 -1.52 -10.82
CA ASP A 129 15.73 -2.82 -11.30
C ASP A 129 14.20 -2.98 -11.25
N THR A 130 13.50 -2.05 -10.61
CA THR A 130 12.04 -2.06 -10.48
C THR A 130 11.44 -0.76 -10.98
N ASP A 131 10.16 -0.79 -11.35
CA ASP A 131 9.41 0.39 -11.74
C ASP A 131 8.13 0.50 -10.92
N VAL A 132 7.87 1.68 -10.31
CA VAL A 132 6.65 1.91 -9.57
C VAL A 132 5.49 2.07 -10.54
N ILE A 133 4.44 1.31 -10.33
CA ILE A 133 3.23 1.40 -11.13
C ILE A 133 2.08 2.09 -10.40
N LEU A 134 2.00 1.92 -9.08
CA LEU A 134 0.99 2.56 -8.24
C LEU A 134 1.60 3.02 -6.92
N THR A 135 1.02 4.06 -6.35
CA THR A 135 1.19 4.43 -4.95
C THR A 135 -0.11 4.19 -4.20
N ALA A 136 -0.02 3.67 -2.99
CA ALA A 136 -1.17 3.51 -2.12
C ALA A 136 -1.73 4.88 -1.73
N THR A 137 -3.05 4.97 -1.62
CA THR A 137 -3.71 6.14 -1.03
C THR A 137 -4.34 5.79 0.30
N ARG A 138 -4.52 6.79 1.13
CA ARG A 138 -5.23 6.70 2.40
C ARG A 138 -6.01 7.99 2.66
N ASN A 139 -6.93 7.94 3.61
CA ASN A 139 -7.58 9.16 4.04
C ASN A 139 -6.54 10.11 4.62
N GLY A 140 -6.45 11.30 4.04
CA GLY A 140 -5.60 12.37 4.55
C GLY A 140 -6.14 12.91 5.87
N LEU A 141 -5.36 13.79 6.46
CA LEU A 141 -5.76 14.55 7.63
C LEU A 141 -6.52 15.82 7.22
N SER A 142 -7.29 16.38 8.13
CA SER A 142 -7.98 17.67 7.91
C SER A 142 -7.01 18.85 7.83
N ASN A 143 -5.74 18.67 8.25
CA ASN A 143 -4.66 19.63 8.17
C ASN A 143 -3.46 19.03 7.45
N ASP A 144 -2.84 19.78 6.55
CA ASP A 144 -1.59 19.45 5.85
C ASP A 144 -0.65 20.69 5.76
N SER A 145 -0.75 21.60 6.72
CA SER A 145 0.12 22.81 6.78
C SER A 145 1.59 22.43 6.93
N THR A 146 2.47 23.21 6.32
CA THR A 146 3.92 23.14 6.54
C THR A 146 4.37 23.98 7.75
N ASN A 147 3.49 24.83 8.30
CA ASN A 147 3.75 25.60 9.50
C ASN A 147 3.41 24.79 10.75
N PRO A 148 4.35 24.47 11.64
CA PRO A 148 4.12 23.63 12.81
C PRO A 148 3.06 24.19 13.79
N ALA A 149 2.96 25.52 13.93
CA ALA A 149 1.99 26.13 14.84
C ALA A 149 0.53 25.83 14.45
N ASP A 150 0.25 25.61 13.17
CA ASP A 150 -1.09 25.29 12.67
C ASP A 150 -1.61 23.89 13.11
N TRP A 151 -0.71 23.09 13.67
CA TRP A 151 -1.03 21.74 14.18
C TRP A 151 -1.34 21.73 15.68
N ASN A 152 -1.23 22.86 16.39
CA ASN A 152 -1.22 22.93 17.84
C ASN A 152 -2.55 23.44 18.41
N GLY A 153 -2.88 22.95 19.63
CA GLY A 153 -4.09 23.28 20.37
C GLY A 153 -5.32 22.46 19.94
N GLU A 154 -6.27 22.25 20.83
CA GLU A 154 -7.48 21.46 20.58
C GLU A 154 -8.36 22.05 19.48
N ALA A 155 -8.41 23.38 19.36
CA ALA A 155 -9.17 24.06 18.29
C ALA A 155 -8.64 23.71 16.88
N ASN A 156 -7.39 23.26 16.78
CA ASN A 156 -6.72 22.86 15.55
C ASN A 156 -6.51 21.35 15.48
N ALA A 157 -7.24 20.58 16.30
CA ALA A 157 -7.15 19.12 16.30
C ALA A 157 -7.37 18.54 14.91
N THR A 158 -6.45 17.68 14.48
CA THR A 158 -6.42 17.10 13.15
C THR A 158 -7.27 15.84 13.10
N GLN A 159 -8.17 15.72 12.14
CA GLN A 159 -9.07 14.57 11.97
C GLN A 159 -8.64 13.70 10.79
N LYS A 160 -8.85 12.38 10.90
CA LYS A 160 -8.63 11.40 9.83
C LYS A 160 -9.80 11.38 8.82
N ASN A 161 -10.24 12.52 8.34
CA ASN A 161 -11.40 12.65 7.43
C ASN A 161 -11.10 13.54 6.21
N GLY A 162 -9.84 13.74 5.92
CA GLY A 162 -9.38 14.46 4.74
C GLY A 162 -9.59 13.68 3.44
N PRO A 163 -9.25 14.28 2.28
CA PRO A 163 -9.32 13.61 0.99
C PRO A 163 -8.32 12.45 0.92
N GLN A 164 -8.48 11.58 -0.08
CA GLN A 164 -7.47 10.55 -0.38
C GLN A 164 -6.15 11.23 -0.76
N VAL A 165 -5.06 10.79 -0.14
CA VAL A 165 -3.71 11.34 -0.33
C VAL A 165 -2.70 10.24 -0.64
N THR A 166 -1.69 10.59 -1.44
CA THR A 166 -0.60 9.69 -1.85
C THR A 166 0.63 9.79 -0.93
N PHE A 167 0.62 10.70 0.03
CA PHE A 167 1.72 10.92 0.97
C PHE A 167 1.19 11.23 2.37
N TYR A 168 2.08 11.17 3.33
CA TYR A 168 1.87 11.66 4.69
C TYR A 168 3.11 12.45 5.14
N ARG A 169 3.03 13.13 6.29
CA ARG A 169 4.19 13.85 6.85
C ARG A 169 4.68 13.18 8.12
N ALA A 170 5.95 13.35 8.43
CA ALA A 170 6.43 13.19 9.78
C ALA A 170 6.33 14.52 10.52
N LEU A 171 6.04 14.45 11.81
CA LEU A 171 6.00 15.61 12.69
C LEU A 171 7.03 15.42 13.81
N ILE A 172 7.68 16.52 14.13
CA ILE A 172 8.57 16.63 15.28
C ILE A 172 7.72 17.23 16.39
N TYR A 173 7.59 16.53 17.50
CA TYR A 173 6.74 16.91 18.62
C TYR A 173 7.58 17.31 19.84
N ALA A 174 7.27 18.44 20.44
CA ALA A 174 7.69 18.78 21.79
C ALA A 174 6.82 18.05 22.81
N ALA A 175 7.44 17.28 23.70
CA ALA A 175 6.79 16.56 24.79
C ALA A 175 6.39 17.52 25.93
N PRO A 176 5.50 17.12 26.86
CA PRO A 176 5.05 17.95 27.98
C PRO A 176 6.10 18.14 29.10
N SER A 177 7.37 17.81 28.86
CA SER A 177 8.48 18.12 29.77
C SER A 177 8.68 19.63 29.90
N GLU A 178 9.42 20.06 30.93
CA GLU A 178 9.73 21.47 31.13
C GLU A 178 10.46 22.08 29.91
N TYR A 179 11.40 21.32 29.33
CA TYR A 179 12.16 21.82 28.18
C TYR A 179 11.30 21.76 26.89
N GLY A 180 10.54 20.70 26.67
CA GLY A 180 9.64 20.60 25.53
C GLY A 180 8.59 21.70 25.49
N LYS A 181 8.02 22.08 26.65
CA LYS A 181 7.10 23.24 26.76
C LYS A 181 7.74 24.55 26.29
N LYS A 182 9.02 24.77 26.59
CA LYS A 182 9.75 25.98 26.13
C LYS A 182 9.92 25.98 24.61
N LEU A 183 10.19 24.83 24.01
CA LEU A 183 10.25 24.70 22.54
C LEU A 183 8.88 24.98 21.90
N ALA A 184 7.82 24.38 22.45
CA ALA A 184 6.46 24.58 22.00
C ALA A 184 6.02 26.05 22.10
N GLU A 185 6.33 26.72 23.20
CA GLU A 185 6.01 28.13 23.41
C GLU A 185 6.65 29.03 22.35
N LYS A 186 7.95 28.84 22.04
CA LYS A 186 8.63 29.56 20.96
C LYS A 186 7.91 29.42 19.63
N VAL A 187 7.63 28.18 19.23
CA VAL A 187 6.97 27.89 17.94
C VAL A 187 5.56 28.49 17.90
N ASN A 188 4.77 28.33 18.96
CA ASN A 188 3.42 28.88 19.05
C ASN A 188 3.39 30.41 19.04
N ASN A 189 4.47 31.06 19.47
CA ASN A 189 4.66 32.50 19.36
C ASN A 189 5.22 32.96 18.01
N GLY A 190 5.42 32.02 17.05
CA GLY A 190 5.97 32.33 15.73
C GLY A 190 7.49 32.50 15.70
N GLU A 191 8.18 32.09 16.76
CA GLU A 191 9.64 32.14 16.81
C GLU A 191 10.23 30.89 16.12
N LYS A 192 11.34 31.08 15.40
CA LYS A 192 12.08 29.95 14.83
C LYS A 192 13.02 29.37 15.90
N LEU A 193 13.00 28.05 16.06
CA LEU A 193 13.95 27.35 16.93
C LEU A 193 15.37 27.45 16.36
N THR A 194 16.36 27.59 17.23
CA THR A 194 17.78 27.51 16.85
C THR A 194 18.29 26.08 16.96
N TRP A 195 19.50 25.82 16.41
CA TRP A 195 20.13 24.50 16.60
C TRP A 195 20.35 24.19 18.08
N GLU A 196 20.77 25.17 18.86
CA GLU A 196 21.01 25.04 20.31
C GLU A 196 19.73 24.67 21.08
N ASP A 197 18.57 25.16 20.64
CA ASP A 197 17.27 24.76 21.19
C ASP A 197 17.01 23.27 20.97
N LEU A 198 17.35 22.76 19.79
CA LEU A 198 17.12 21.36 19.43
C LEU A 198 18.19 20.42 20.03
N ASP A 199 19.45 20.83 20.01
CA ASP A 199 20.57 20.06 20.57
C ASP A 199 20.51 19.98 22.09
N GLY A 200 19.95 20.98 22.75
CA GLY A 200 19.71 20.99 24.20
C GLY A 200 18.59 20.04 24.65
N ALA A 201 17.74 19.59 23.72
CA ALA A 201 16.62 18.70 23.98
C ALA A 201 17.04 17.22 23.99
N LYS A 202 16.32 16.39 24.75
CA LYS A 202 16.44 14.94 24.74
C LYS A 202 15.44 14.35 23.77
N TRP A 203 15.92 13.72 22.71
CA TRP A 203 15.12 13.18 21.63
C TRP A 203 14.90 11.67 21.77
N ALA A 204 13.68 11.19 21.49
CA ALA A 204 13.42 9.79 21.23
C ALA A 204 13.08 9.60 19.74
N VAL A 205 13.87 8.79 19.05
CA VAL A 205 13.77 8.56 17.61
C VAL A 205 13.67 7.05 17.32
N GLN A 206 13.04 6.68 16.20
CA GLN A 206 12.99 5.31 15.76
C GLN A 206 14.34 4.88 15.17
N LYS A 207 14.44 3.60 14.81
CA LYS A 207 15.61 3.08 14.08
C LYS A 207 15.83 3.84 12.76
N THR A 208 17.06 3.86 12.30
CA THR A 208 17.53 4.62 11.14
C THR A 208 16.80 4.31 9.83
N SER A 209 16.20 3.13 9.72
CA SER A 209 15.39 2.74 8.55
C SER A 209 13.94 3.26 8.58
N SER A 210 13.51 3.93 9.66
CA SER A 210 12.15 4.46 9.78
C SER A 210 11.99 5.77 9.03
N SER A 211 11.14 5.82 8.01
CA SER A 211 10.88 7.04 7.24
C SER A 211 10.43 8.19 8.14
N ALA A 212 9.29 8.07 8.84
CA ALA A 212 8.75 9.15 9.67
C ALA A 212 9.44 9.28 11.03
N GLY A 213 10.13 8.25 11.50
CA GLY A 213 10.75 8.23 12.82
C GLY A 213 12.22 8.59 12.85
N TYR A 214 12.87 8.72 11.68
CA TYR A 214 14.29 9.04 11.60
C TYR A 214 14.66 9.77 10.30
N ILE A 215 14.36 9.19 9.14
CA ILE A 215 14.89 9.64 7.85
C ILE A 215 14.44 11.06 7.52
N TYR A 216 13.13 11.27 7.40
CA TYR A 216 12.58 12.58 7.06
C TYR A 216 12.78 13.65 8.15
N PRO A 217 12.70 13.34 9.45
CA PRO A 217 13.17 14.24 10.49
C PRO A 217 14.65 14.64 10.37
N THR A 218 15.55 13.71 9.95
CA THR A 218 16.94 14.04 9.64
C THR A 218 17.05 15.02 8.48
N MET A 219 16.31 14.77 7.39
CA MET A 219 16.27 15.69 6.24
C MET A 219 15.75 17.08 6.64
N TRP A 220 14.69 17.13 7.44
CA TRP A 220 14.16 18.38 7.97
C TRP A 220 15.21 19.17 8.79
N LEU A 221 16.01 18.49 9.63
CA LEU A 221 17.13 19.13 10.33
C LEU A 221 18.17 19.66 9.33
N MET A 222 18.54 18.86 8.33
CA MET A 222 19.55 19.27 7.34
C MET A 222 19.11 20.51 6.55
N GLU A 223 17.86 20.59 6.16
CA GLU A 223 17.31 21.73 5.41
C GLU A 223 17.22 23.01 6.24
N ASN A 224 16.93 22.89 7.52
CA ASN A 224 16.66 24.04 8.38
C ASN A 224 17.84 24.48 9.26
N TYR A 225 18.88 23.63 9.42
CA TYR A 225 20.00 23.84 10.36
C TYR A 225 21.36 23.46 9.74
N ASP A 226 21.69 24.08 8.60
CA ASP A 226 23.01 24.03 7.95
C ASP A 226 23.57 22.59 7.78
N GLY A 227 22.74 21.66 7.34
CA GLY A 227 23.14 20.27 7.08
C GLY A 227 23.26 19.38 8.33
N LYS A 228 22.82 19.87 9.49
CA LYS A 228 22.81 19.08 10.74
C LYS A 228 21.87 17.90 10.66
N LYS A 229 22.27 16.76 11.25
CA LYS A 229 21.55 15.47 11.26
C LYS A 229 21.10 15.12 12.69
N ILE A 230 20.20 14.14 12.83
CA ILE A 230 19.86 13.55 14.14
C ILE A 230 21.11 13.01 14.85
N SER A 231 22.09 12.47 14.09
CA SER A 231 23.36 11.99 14.61
C SER A 231 24.26 13.08 15.21
N ASP A 232 23.99 14.36 14.91
CA ASP A 232 24.74 15.50 15.47
C ASP A 232 24.13 16.01 16.78
N LEU A 233 22.95 15.54 17.16
CA LEU A 233 22.29 15.89 18.41
C LEU A 233 22.99 15.23 19.59
N SER A 234 23.16 16.02 20.68
CA SER A 234 23.90 15.59 21.89
C SER A 234 23.16 14.53 22.71
N ASN A 235 21.80 14.47 22.64
CA ASN A 235 20.98 13.61 23.50
C ASN A 235 19.91 12.88 22.70
N VAL A 236 20.25 11.71 22.13
CA VAL A 236 19.34 10.88 21.34
C VAL A 236 19.16 9.52 21.98
N ILE A 237 17.90 9.09 22.12
CA ILE A 237 17.51 7.73 22.54
C ILE A 237 16.94 7.02 21.31
N PRO A 238 17.65 6.03 20.74
CA PRO A 238 17.10 5.20 19.71
C PRO A 238 16.06 4.23 20.30
N LEU A 239 14.95 4.02 19.58
CA LEU A 239 13.86 3.13 19.97
C LEU A 239 13.75 1.95 19.00
N ASP A 240 13.80 0.73 19.54
CA ASP A 240 13.60 -0.50 18.76
C ASP A 240 12.16 -1.03 18.82
N SER A 241 11.34 -0.46 19.71
CA SER A 241 10.01 -0.98 20.09
C SER A 241 8.82 -0.21 19.51
N GLY A 242 9.07 0.65 18.52
CA GLY A 242 8.00 1.38 17.81
C GLY A 242 7.50 2.64 18.51
N TYR A 243 6.51 3.29 17.89
CA TYR A 243 6.04 4.62 18.29
C TYR A 243 5.35 4.66 19.65
N GLY A 244 4.71 3.57 20.09
CA GLY A 244 4.09 3.49 21.42
C GLY A 244 5.05 3.81 22.55
N THR A 245 6.32 3.38 22.43
CA THR A 245 7.37 3.70 23.39
C THR A 245 7.73 5.19 23.36
N ALA A 246 7.77 5.80 22.18
CA ALA A 246 8.02 7.24 22.06
C ALA A 246 6.93 8.06 22.78
N PHE A 247 5.66 7.72 22.55
CA PHE A 247 4.54 8.38 23.23
C PHE A 247 4.55 8.13 24.75
N SER A 248 4.88 6.92 25.20
CA SER A 248 5.03 6.62 26.63
C SER A 248 6.16 7.44 27.28
N TYR A 249 7.28 7.61 26.59
CA TYR A 249 8.39 8.45 27.09
C TYR A 249 8.01 9.93 27.14
N ALA A 250 7.29 10.42 26.12
CA ALA A 250 6.76 11.78 26.14
C ALA A 250 5.77 11.97 27.31
N ALA A 251 4.81 11.05 27.50
CA ALA A 251 3.84 11.11 28.58
C ALA A 251 4.50 11.07 29.97
N ALA A 252 5.58 10.31 30.11
CA ALA A 252 6.38 10.24 31.35
C ALA A 252 7.33 11.42 31.52
N GLU A 253 7.35 12.40 30.59
CA GLU A 253 8.27 13.57 30.59
C GLU A 253 9.76 13.17 30.66
N SER A 254 10.09 11.96 30.20
CA SER A 254 11.45 11.41 30.22
C SER A 254 12.28 11.81 29.01
N VAL A 255 11.63 12.39 27.99
CA VAL A 255 12.21 13.00 26.78
C VAL A 255 11.53 14.35 26.50
N ASP A 256 12.20 15.20 25.72
CA ASP A 256 11.71 16.52 25.37
C ASP A 256 11.13 16.59 23.97
N VAL A 257 11.61 15.72 23.07
CA VAL A 257 11.19 15.64 21.67
C VAL A 257 10.98 14.20 21.25
N ILE A 258 9.89 13.95 20.53
CA ILE A 258 9.65 12.70 19.80
C ILE A 258 9.35 12.98 18.34
N VAL A 259 9.56 12.00 17.48
CA VAL A 259 9.25 12.05 16.04
C VAL A 259 8.28 10.94 15.68
N CYS A 260 7.26 11.27 14.90
CA CYS A 260 6.23 10.32 14.50
C CYS A 260 5.53 10.77 13.21
N TYR A 261 4.83 9.86 12.53
CA TYR A 261 3.91 10.20 11.47
C TYR A 261 2.76 11.10 11.97
N ALA A 262 2.21 11.90 11.08
CA ALA A 262 1.27 12.97 11.44
C ALA A 262 -0.04 12.48 12.11
N ASP A 263 -0.48 11.24 11.80
CA ASP A 263 -1.64 10.60 12.45
C ASP A 263 -1.39 10.17 13.90
N GLY A 264 -0.14 10.23 14.37
CA GLY A 264 0.26 9.70 15.67
C GLY A 264 -0.60 10.18 16.84
N ARG A 265 -0.93 11.48 16.91
CA ARG A 265 -1.80 11.98 17.98
C ARG A 265 -3.20 11.38 17.93
N ASN A 266 -3.79 11.18 16.72
CA ASN A 266 -5.07 10.49 16.57
C ASN A 266 -5.00 9.03 17.05
N ASP A 267 -3.87 8.34 16.78
CA ASP A 267 -3.70 6.93 17.11
C ASP A 267 -3.49 6.69 18.61
N TYR A 268 -2.98 7.68 19.33
CA TYR A 268 -2.68 7.58 20.77
C TYR A 268 -3.59 8.46 21.65
N GLU A 269 -4.57 9.18 21.08
CA GLU A 269 -5.47 10.07 21.82
C GLU A 269 -6.20 9.33 22.96
N ALA A 270 -6.80 8.18 22.65
CA ALA A 270 -7.56 7.42 23.62
C ALA A 270 -6.68 6.90 24.76
N SER A 271 -5.46 6.44 24.46
CA SER A 271 -4.53 5.92 25.47
C SER A 271 -3.82 7.00 26.26
N TRP A 272 -3.73 8.23 25.75
CA TRP A 272 -2.99 9.33 26.37
C TRP A 272 -3.50 9.66 27.78
N THR A 273 -4.81 9.82 27.93
CA THR A 273 -5.45 10.16 29.22
C THR A 273 -5.95 8.93 30.01
N LEU A 274 -5.88 7.74 29.40
CA LEU A 274 -6.31 6.51 30.05
C LEU A 274 -5.34 6.16 31.22
N PRO A 275 -5.85 5.69 32.38
CA PRO A 275 -5.01 5.22 33.48
C PRO A 275 -3.99 4.16 33.05
N THR A 276 -2.80 4.17 33.66
CA THR A 276 -1.67 3.31 33.29
C THR A 276 -1.90 1.81 33.54
N ASP A 277 -2.95 1.44 34.27
CA ASP A 277 -3.38 0.05 34.53
C ASP A 277 -4.48 -0.43 33.55
N GLN A 278 -4.85 0.40 32.55
CA GLN A 278 -5.90 0.11 31.59
C GLN A 278 -5.34 0.09 30.15
N GLN A 279 -6.08 -0.52 29.25
CA GLN A 279 -5.82 -0.52 27.81
C GLN A 279 -6.99 0.10 27.06
N ASP A 280 -6.70 0.80 25.96
CA ASP A 280 -7.74 1.30 25.05
C ASP A 280 -8.37 0.16 24.23
N SER A 281 -9.38 0.49 23.43
CA SER A 281 -10.08 -0.47 22.57
C SER A 281 -9.20 -1.13 21.50
N THR A 282 -8.00 -0.61 21.25
CA THR A 282 -7.00 -1.14 20.32
C THR A 282 -5.88 -1.92 21.02
N GLY A 283 -5.94 -2.06 22.34
CA GLY A 283 -4.96 -2.75 23.18
C GLY A 283 -3.73 -1.91 23.57
N LYS A 284 -3.74 -0.59 23.28
CA LYS A 284 -2.66 0.30 23.70
C LYS A 284 -2.78 0.63 25.19
N GLN A 285 -1.65 0.56 25.90
CA GLN A 285 -1.58 0.86 27.32
C GLN A 285 -1.84 2.33 27.60
N GLY A 286 -2.64 2.61 28.64
CA GLY A 286 -2.90 3.96 29.12
C GLY A 286 -1.62 4.66 29.58
N MET A 287 -1.54 5.97 29.39
CA MET A 287 -0.36 6.80 29.68
C MET A 287 -0.55 7.70 30.89
N GLY A 288 -1.78 7.78 31.43
CA GLY A 288 -2.08 8.44 32.70
C GLY A 288 -1.99 9.97 32.68
N ARG A 289 -2.04 10.61 31.51
CA ARG A 289 -2.05 12.09 31.42
C ARG A 289 -3.41 12.62 31.82
N THR A 290 -3.44 13.88 32.27
CA THR A 290 -4.67 14.57 32.72
C THR A 290 -5.18 15.57 31.68
N GLU A 291 -4.32 16.04 30.82
CA GLU A 291 -4.65 16.96 29.73
C GLU A 291 -4.68 16.23 28.39
N SER A 292 -5.35 16.81 27.41
CA SER A 292 -5.45 16.29 26.05
C SER A 292 -4.08 16.21 25.37
N ILE A 293 -3.86 15.16 24.58
CA ILE A 293 -2.67 15.03 23.75
C ILE A 293 -2.50 16.23 22.81
N TRP A 294 -3.60 16.87 22.40
CA TRP A 294 -3.60 18.03 21.50
C TRP A 294 -3.04 19.29 22.18
N ASN A 295 -3.21 19.40 23.50
CA ASN A 295 -2.66 20.49 24.31
C ASN A 295 -1.23 20.24 24.78
N GLU A 296 -0.88 18.97 25.05
CA GLU A 296 0.40 18.63 25.67
C GLU A 296 1.49 18.28 24.69
N LEU A 297 1.15 17.65 23.54
CA LEU A 297 2.13 17.21 22.55
C LEU A 297 2.08 18.15 21.33
N ASN A 298 2.89 19.21 21.39
CA ASN A 298 2.89 20.25 20.38
C ASN A 298 3.86 19.97 19.24
N VAL A 299 3.45 20.25 18.00
CA VAL A 299 4.30 20.15 16.81
C VAL A 299 5.28 21.34 16.78
N ILE A 300 6.56 21.05 16.60
CA ILE A 300 7.64 22.03 16.48
C ILE A 300 8.39 21.95 15.15
N GLY A 301 8.09 20.94 14.35
CA GLY A 301 8.61 20.77 12.99
C GLY A 301 7.71 19.88 12.14
N VAL A 302 7.65 20.18 10.86
CA VAL A 302 6.88 19.46 9.85
C VAL A 302 7.79 19.11 8.70
N THR A 303 7.85 17.84 8.31
CA THR A 303 8.71 17.40 7.21
C THR A 303 8.03 17.59 5.85
N GLU A 304 8.80 17.46 4.77
CA GLU A 304 8.26 17.21 3.45
C GLU A 304 7.38 15.94 3.43
N GLY A 305 6.60 15.78 2.35
CA GLY A 305 5.72 14.63 2.16
C GLY A 305 6.49 13.33 1.99
N ILE A 306 6.07 12.29 2.69
CA ILE A 306 6.57 10.92 2.59
C ILE A 306 5.56 10.16 1.74
N TYR A 307 5.92 9.81 0.51
CA TYR A 307 5.03 9.03 -0.33
C TYR A 307 4.68 7.69 0.31
N ASN A 308 3.43 7.28 0.12
CA ASN A 308 2.92 6.01 0.65
C ASN A 308 3.60 4.81 -0.03
N ASP A 309 3.28 3.61 0.44
CA ASP A 309 3.80 2.37 -0.09
C ASP A 309 3.51 2.22 -1.59
N THR A 310 4.43 1.58 -2.29
CA THR A 310 4.34 1.35 -3.74
C THR A 310 3.69 0.01 -4.05
N VAL A 311 3.12 -0.10 -5.25
CA VAL A 311 3.06 -1.34 -6.00
C VAL A 311 4.08 -1.18 -7.14
N ALA A 312 5.10 -2.01 -7.14
CA ALA A 312 6.17 -1.95 -8.13
C ALA A 312 6.21 -3.23 -8.97
N ILE A 313 6.66 -3.11 -10.22
CA ILE A 313 6.92 -4.24 -11.11
C ILE A 313 8.42 -4.42 -11.32
N SER A 314 8.89 -5.65 -11.37
CA SER A 314 10.26 -5.98 -11.73
C SER A 314 10.52 -5.66 -13.20
N LYS A 315 11.61 -4.94 -13.52
CA LYS A 315 12.03 -4.72 -14.91
C LYS A 315 12.58 -5.99 -15.58
N ALA A 316 12.94 -7.00 -14.78
CA ALA A 316 13.32 -8.33 -15.24
C ALA A 316 12.12 -9.27 -15.48
N SER A 317 10.90 -8.87 -15.10
CA SER A 317 9.68 -9.64 -15.37
C SER A 317 9.45 -9.79 -16.88
N PRO A 318 9.11 -10.99 -17.38
CA PRO A 318 8.75 -11.17 -18.78
C PRO A 318 7.47 -10.41 -19.16
N TYR A 319 6.73 -9.93 -18.18
CA TYR A 319 5.47 -9.19 -18.35
C TYR A 319 5.65 -7.68 -18.28
N TYR A 320 6.87 -7.17 -18.12
CA TYR A 320 7.14 -5.74 -18.06
C TYR A 320 7.06 -5.10 -19.46
N THR A 321 5.86 -4.72 -19.87
CA THR A 321 5.57 -3.93 -21.06
C THR A 321 4.63 -2.78 -20.72
N PRO A 322 4.60 -1.67 -21.47
CA PRO A 322 3.70 -0.55 -21.21
C PRO A 322 2.23 -0.96 -21.13
N GLU A 323 1.79 -1.85 -22.02
CA GLU A 323 0.41 -2.33 -22.09
C GLU A 323 0.05 -3.17 -20.85
N THR A 324 0.97 -4.04 -20.43
CA THR A 324 0.79 -4.87 -19.23
C THR A 324 0.82 -4.02 -17.96
N VAL A 325 1.72 -3.04 -17.87
CA VAL A 325 1.78 -2.09 -16.76
C VAL A 325 0.44 -1.35 -16.63
N GLU A 326 -0.11 -0.85 -17.73
CA GLU A 326 -1.42 -0.19 -17.69
C GLU A 326 -2.55 -1.13 -17.26
N ALA A 327 -2.54 -2.36 -17.74
CA ALA A 327 -3.53 -3.37 -17.34
C ALA A 327 -3.42 -3.71 -15.84
N LEU A 328 -2.21 -3.91 -15.31
CA LEU A 328 -1.97 -4.16 -13.88
C LEU A 328 -2.37 -2.97 -13.01
N GLN A 329 -2.07 -1.75 -13.44
CA GLN A 329 -2.53 -0.53 -12.76
C GLN A 329 -4.06 -0.52 -12.64
N ASN A 330 -4.76 -0.73 -13.77
CA ASN A 330 -6.21 -0.74 -13.79
C ASN A 330 -6.77 -1.92 -12.97
N CYS A 331 -6.14 -3.10 -13.02
CA CYS A 331 -6.51 -4.29 -12.25
C CYS A 331 -6.52 -3.98 -10.75
N PHE A 332 -5.43 -3.51 -10.17
CA PHE A 332 -5.34 -3.24 -8.74
C PHE A 332 -6.20 -2.06 -8.30
N ILE A 333 -6.34 -1.01 -9.13
CA ILE A 333 -7.26 0.10 -8.87
C ILE A 333 -8.72 -0.41 -8.85
N ASN A 334 -9.11 -1.25 -9.79
CA ASN A 334 -10.47 -1.79 -9.84
C ASN A 334 -10.74 -2.71 -8.65
N ILE A 335 -9.79 -3.59 -8.29
CA ILE A 335 -9.92 -4.50 -7.15
C ILE A 335 -10.10 -3.72 -5.84
N ILE A 336 -9.23 -2.75 -5.53
CA ILE A 336 -9.30 -2.02 -4.26
C ILE A 336 -10.57 -1.16 -4.13
N ASN A 337 -11.21 -0.81 -5.23
CA ASN A 337 -12.48 -0.11 -5.22
C ASN A 337 -13.71 -1.02 -4.93
N THR A 338 -13.52 -2.34 -4.85
CA THR A 338 -14.54 -3.29 -4.38
C THR A 338 -14.50 -3.44 -2.87
N GLU A 339 -15.60 -3.85 -2.25
CA GLU A 339 -15.60 -4.14 -0.79
C GLU A 339 -14.66 -5.28 -0.41
N GLU A 340 -14.54 -6.31 -1.27
CA GLU A 340 -13.62 -7.43 -1.05
C GLU A 340 -12.15 -6.97 -1.17
N GLY A 341 -11.83 -6.20 -2.18
CA GLY A 341 -10.48 -5.65 -2.38
C GLY A 341 -10.06 -4.70 -1.26
N LYS A 342 -10.97 -3.84 -0.77
CA LYS A 342 -10.71 -2.99 0.41
C LYS A 342 -10.34 -3.84 1.63
N ALA A 343 -11.10 -4.90 1.90
CA ALA A 343 -10.83 -5.78 3.04
C ALA A 343 -9.46 -6.48 2.92
N ILE A 344 -9.04 -6.83 1.70
CA ILE A 344 -7.73 -7.42 1.44
C ILE A 344 -6.60 -6.41 1.72
N PHE A 345 -6.67 -5.23 1.12
CA PHE A 345 -5.60 -4.25 1.22
C PHE A 345 -5.59 -3.46 2.54
N ASP A 346 -6.63 -3.57 3.36
CA ASP A 346 -6.65 -3.05 4.74
C ASP A 346 -5.56 -3.68 5.62
N VAL A 347 -5.04 -4.86 5.25
CA VAL A 347 -3.86 -5.45 5.90
C VAL A 347 -2.67 -4.49 5.93
N TYR A 348 -2.57 -3.61 4.93
CA TYR A 348 -1.57 -2.53 4.84
C TYR A 348 -2.14 -1.13 5.10
N SER A 349 -3.41 -1.05 5.54
CA SER A 349 -4.15 0.21 5.69
C SER A 349 -4.25 1.02 4.39
N HIS A 350 -4.17 0.35 3.24
CA HIS A 350 -4.39 0.98 1.94
C HIS A 350 -5.89 1.13 1.70
N THR A 351 -6.33 2.31 1.31
CA THR A 351 -7.75 2.61 1.04
C THR A 351 -8.03 2.85 -0.44
N GLY A 352 -7.00 2.96 -1.25
CA GLY A 352 -7.05 3.15 -2.69
C GLY A 352 -5.66 3.10 -3.32
N TYR A 353 -5.61 3.18 -4.64
CA TYR A 353 -4.38 3.33 -5.41
C TYR A 353 -4.48 4.47 -6.42
N ALA A 354 -3.38 5.17 -6.61
CA ALA A 354 -3.18 6.14 -7.69
C ALA A 354 -2.00 5.71 -8.57
N LYS A 355 -2.05 6.04 -9.87
CA LYS A 355 -0.89 5.84 -10.76
C LYS A 355 0.26 6.68 -10.24
N ALA A 356 1.45 6.09 -10.16
CA ALA A 356 2.67 6.73 -9.68
C ALA A 356 3.72 6.75 -10.77
N VAL A 357 4.68 7.64 -10.62
CA VAL A 357 5.88 7.72 -11.45
C VAL A 357 7.12 7.69 -10.57
N ASP A 358 8.22 7.21 -11.11
CA ASP A 358 9.48 7.03 -10.39
C ASP A 358 9.96 8.32 -9.67
N ALA A 359 9.76 9.49 -10.28
CA ALA A 359 10.12 10.79 -9.71
C ALA A 359 9.38 11.13 -8.41
N ASP A 360 8.22 10.53 -8.12
CA ASP A 360 7.49 10.71 -6.86
C ASP A 360 8.32 10.25 -5.65
N TYR A 361 9.32 9.39 -5.88
CA TYR A 361 10.19 8.81 -4.87
C TYR A 361 11.60 9.39 -4.83
N ASP A 362 11.86 10.52 -5.52
CA ASP A 362 13.15 11.23 -5.48
C ASP A 362 13.52 11.67 -4.06
N GLY A 363 12.54 12.09 -3.26
CA GLY A 363 12.73 12.40 -1.84
C GLY A 363 13.24 11.20 -1.04
N ALA A 364 12.70 10.01 -1.29
CA ALA A 364 13.16 8.78 -0.64
C ALA A 364 14.58 8.41 -1.06
N ARG A 365 14.94 8.57 -2.36
CA ARG A 365 16.32 8.37 -2.86
C ARG A 365 17.32 9.34 -2.25
N LEU A 366 16.93 10.61 -2.15
CA LEU A 366 17.77 11.62 -1.48
C LEU A 366 17.99 11.24 -0.02
N ALA A 367 16.95 10.83 0.67
CA ALA A 367 17.01 10.38 2.05
C ALA A 367 18.01 9.22 2.23
N GLN A 368 17.96 8.20 1.37
CA GLN A 368 18.90 7.07 1.40
C GLN A 368 20.35 7.50 1.18
N LYS A 369 20.59 8.40 0.23
CA LYS A 369 21.95 8.94 -0.01
C LYS A 369 22.51 9.68 1.19
N LEU A 370 21.69 10.52 1.82
CA LEU A 370 22.10 11.32 2.97
C LEU A 370 22.40 10.49 4.23
N LEU A 371 21.82 9.31 4.33
CA LEU A 371 22.09 8.37 5.43
C LEU A 371 23.32 7.50 5.19
N ALA A 372 23.74 7.32 3.94
CA ALA A 372 24.95 6.57 3.58
C ALA A 372 26.25 7.37 3.73
N GLU A 373 26.17 8.70 3.83
CA GLU A 373 27.26 9.64 4.07
C GLU A 373 27.52 9.86 5.58
#